data_bab384d4567b88fac146a154c4888d51
#
_entry.id   bab384d4567b88fac146a154c4888d51
#
_cell.length_a   1.000
_cell.length_b   1.000
_cell.length_c   1.000
_cell.angle_alpha   90.00
_cell.angle_beta   90.00
_cell.angle_gamma   90.00
#
_symmetry.space_group_name_H-M   'P 1'
#
loop_
_entity.id
_entity.type
_entity.pdbx_description
1 polymer ?
#
loop_
_entity_poly.entity_id
_entity_poly.type
_entity_poly.pdbx_seq_one_letter_code
_entity_poly.pdbx_strand_id
1 'polypeptide(L)'
;MWQNVINNLPTQIERFFMVVGGAVGAFVNWVVGDHYDLFIWMLVFIIADYVTGLVSAGIRHELSSSIGFKGLVNKSVIVLICFLFHGIDQLTRQDWIGSFVIAAFCINELISILENVERAGLGAILPASIRNILFIVKEQHELTIKKREGEVK
;
A
#
# COMPACT_ATOMS: atom_id res chain seq x y z
N MET A 1 7.01 25.46 40.05
CA MET A 1 7.02 25.76 38.62
C MET A 1 8.03 24.88 37.85
N TRP A 2 9.29 24.86 38.24
CA TRP A 2 10.34 24.05 37.59
C TRP A 2 10.15 22.53 37.68
N GLN A 3 9.61 22.00 38.79
CA GLN A 3 9.34 20.55 38.93
C GLN A 3 8.29 20.01 37.93
N ASN A 4 7.32 20.82 37.54
CA ASN A 4 6.35 20.42 36.52
C ASN A 4 6.98 20.37 35.11
N VAL A 5 8.02 21.16 34.85
CA VAL A 5 8.78 21.13 33.59
C VAL A 5 9.65 19.88 33.54
N ILE A 6 10.32 19.54 34.66
CA ILE A 6 11.19 18.35 34.74
C ILE A 6 10.39 17.07 34.63
N ASN A 7 9.20 16.98 35.22
CA ASN A 7 8.32 15.83 35.17
C ASN A 7 7.66 15.60 33.79
N ASN A 8 7.70 16.62 32.92
CA ASN A 8 7.21 16.55 31.55
C ASN A 8 8.31 16.34 30.51
N LEU A 9 9.56 16.15 30.95
CA LEU A 9 10.62 15.77 30.01
C LEU A 9 10.43 14.34 29.55
N PRO A 10 10.50 14.07 28.24
CA PRO A 10 10.33 12.71 27.73
C PRO A 10 11.40 11.78 28.30
N THR A 11 10.98 10.56 28.59
CA THR A 11 11.86 9.48 29.02
C THR A 11 12.91 9.18 27.94
N GLN A 12 13.98 8.45 28.31
CA GLN A 12 15.01 8.06 27.34
C GLN A 12 14.41 7.28 26.15
N ILE A 13 13.42 6.45 26.42
CA ILE A 13 12.72 5.65 25.41
C ILE A 13 11.91 6.57 24.49
N GLU A 14 11.16 7.50 25.03
CA GLU A 14 10.36 8.47 24.24
C GLU A 14 11.28 9.35 23.39
N ARG A 15 12.40 9.82 23.95
CA ARG A 15 13.41 10.57 23.18
C ARG A 15 13.98 9.75 22.02
N PHE A 16 14.27 8.48 22.25
CA PHE A 16 14.75 7.58 21.19
C PHE A 16 13.72 7.47 20.05
N PHE A 17 12.46 7.21 20.39
CA PHE A 17 11.41 7.12 19.37
C PHE A 17 11.15 8.45 18.66
N MET A 18 11.23 9.59 19.36
CA MET A 18 11.11 10.91 18.72
C MET A 18 12.26 11.19 17.75
N VAL A 19 13.50 10.86 18.14
CA VAL A 19 14.67 11.08 17.26
C VAL A 19 14.61 10.15 16.05
N VAL A 20 14.35 8.86 16.26
CA VAL A 20 14.24 7.90 15.17
C VAL A 20 13.05 8.23 14.26
N GLY A 21 11.88 8.50 14.83
CA GLY A 21 10.69 8.88 14.07
C GLY A 21 10.89 10.20 13.30
N GLY A 22 11.52 11.19 13.93
CA GLY A 22 11.88 12.44 13.27
C GLY A 22 12.88 12.26 12.13
N ALA A 23 13.91 11.43 12.32
CA ALA A 23 14.89 11.14 11.28
C ALA A 23 14.25 10.37 10.09
N VAL A 24 13.41 9.38 10.38
CA VAL A 24 12.67 8.64 9.35
C VAL A 24 11.71 9.58 8.62
N GLY A 25 10.96 10.42 9.34
CA GLY A 25 10.04 11.39 8.74
C GLY A 25 10.76 12.41 7.86
N ALA A 26 11.91 12.94 8.33
CA ALA A 26 12.73 13.85 7.55
C ALA A 26 13.30 13.17 6.29
N PHE A 27 13.77 11.94 6.41
CA PHE A 27 14.25 11.15 5.28
C PHE A 27 13.13 10.91 4.24
N VAL A 28 11.95 10.49 4.71
CA VAL A 28 10.79 10.28 3.83
C VAL A 28 10.40 11.57 3.13
N ASN A 29 10.31 12.69 3.86
CA ASN A 29 9.98 13.99 3.28
C ASN A 29 11.04 14.45 2.27
N TRP A 30 12.32 14.22 2.55
CA TRP A 30 13.40 14.55 1.61
C TRP A 30 13.32 13.70 0.33
N VAL A 31 13.00 12.41 0.44
CA VAL A 31 12.90 11.51 -0.71
C VAL A 31 11.63 11.73 -1.52
N VAL A 32 10.49 11.98 -0.85
CA VAL A 32 9.17 12.08 -1.51
C VAL A 32 8.89 13.50 -2.03
N GLY A 33 9.48 14.54 -1.39
CA GLY A 33 9.35 15.94 -1.83
C GLY A 33 7.88 16.39 -1.97
N ASP A 34 7.56 17.03 -3.08
CA ASP A 34 6.24 17.62 -3.34
C ASP A 34 5.11 16.58 -3.54
N HIS A 35 5.45 15.29 -3.68
CA HIS A 35 4.47 14.18 -3.82
C HIS A 35 4.08 13.54 -2.48
N TYR A 36 4.39 14.19 -1.36
CA TYR A 36 4.18 13.65 -0.01
C TYR A 36 2.75 13.17 0.22
N ASP A 37 1.75 13.95 -0.16
CA ASP A 37 0.34 13.59 0.03
C ASP A 37 -0.04 12.34 -0.76
N LEU A 38 0.38 12.24 -2.01
CA LEU A 38 0.09 11.08 -2.86
C LEU A 38 0.77 9.82 -2.30
N PHE A 39 2.00 9.95 -1.80
CA PHE A 39 2.71 8.86 -1.16
C PHE A 39 2.04 8.39 0.13
N ILE A 40 1.56 9.30 0.96
CA ILE A 40 0.78 8.96 2.18
C ILE A 40 -0.49 8.21 1.82
N TRP A 41 -1.24 8.67 0.82
CA TRP A 41 -2.43 7.95 0.37
C TRP A 41 -2.10 6.55 -0.15
N MET A 42 -0.99 6.39 -0.87
CA MET A 42 -0.53 5.06 -1.29
C MET A 42 -0.29 4.14 -0.08
N LEU A 43 0.38 4.63 0.98
CA LEU A 43 0.57 3.86 2.20
C LEU A 43 -0.76 3.49 2.87
N VAL A 44 -1.74 4.40 2.88
CA VAL A 44 -3.10 4.13 3.39
C VAL A 44 -3.76 3.00 2.58
N PHE A 45 -3.70 3.03 1.25
CA PHE A 45 -4.23 1.96 0.41
C PHE A 45 -3.52 0.62 0.64
N ILE A 46 -2.20 0.61 0.76
CA ILE A 46 -1.39 -0.58 1.07
C ILE A 46 -1.83 -1.20 2.41
N ILE A 47 -1.97 -0.38 3.46
CA ILE A 47 -2.41 -0.84 4.78
C ILE A 47 -3.85 -1.37 4.71
N ALA A 48 -4.75 -0.65 4.05
CA ALA A 48 -6.14 -1.04 3.90
C ALA A 48 -6.27 -2.38 3.14
N ASP A 49 -5.52 -2.58 2.06
CA ASP A 49 -5.51 -3.85 1.35
C ASP A 49 -4.99 -5.00 2.23
N TYR A 50 -3.88 -4.78 2.92
CA TYR A 50 -3.33 -5.79 3.82
C TYR A 50 -4.33 -6.19 4.92
N VAL A 51 -4.97 -5.21 5.57
CA VAL A 51 -5.97 -5.44 6.62
C VAL A 51 -7.20 -6.17 6.06
N THR A 52 -7.74 -5.72 4.93
CA THR A 52 -8.90 -6.37 4.30
C THR A 52 -8.57 -7.79 3.83
N GLY A 53 -7.36 -8.03 3.35
CA GLY A 53 -6.85 -9.34 3.01
C GLY A 53 -6.80 -10.30 4.21
N LEU A 54 -6.27 -9.83 5.35
CA LEU A 54 -6.24 -10.60 6.60
C LEU A 54 -7.66 -10.90 7.10
N VAL A 55 -8.55 -9.92 7.09
CA VAL A 55 -9.95 -10.10 7.50
C VAL A 55 -10.64 -11.13 6.60
N SER A 56 -10.48 -11.00 5.30
CA SER A 56 -11.05 -11.94 4.32
C SER A 56 -10.53 -13.37 4.54
N ALA A 57 -9.21 -13.54 4.74
CA ALA A 57 -8.61 -14.83 5.05
C ALA A 57 -9.09 -15.39 6.40
N GLY A 58 -9.28 -14.53 7.41
CA GLY A 58 -9.83 -14.91 8.71
C GLY A 58 -11.26 -15.45 8.61
N ILE A 59 -12.13 -14.76 7.88
CA ILE A 59 -13.52 -15.18 7.64
C ILE A 59 -13.57 -16.55 6.94
N ARG A 60 -12.64 -16.82 6.02
CA ARG A 60 -12.58 -18.07 5.26
C ARG A 60 -11.78 -19.18 5.96
N HIS A 61 -11.27 -18.93 7.16
CA HIS A 61 -10.41 -19.86 7.91
C HIS A 61 -9.13 -20.27 7.16
N GLU A 62 -8.59 -19.38 6.32
CA GLU A 62 -7.40 -19.61 5.47
C GLU A 62 -6.19 -18.80 5.95
N LEU A 63 -6.22 -18.28 7.18
CA LEU A 63 -5.10 -17.52 7.74
C LEU A 63 -3.84 -18.37 7.82
N SER A 64 -2.76 -17.89 7.21
CA SER A 64 -1.44 -18.50 7.24
C SER A 64 -0.35 -17.45 7.38
N SER A 65 0.60 -17.68 8.27
CA SER A 65 1.74 -16.77 8.49
C SER A 65 2.58 -16.58 7.23
N SER A 66 2.72 -17.63 6.41
CA SER A 66 3.47 -17.57 5.15
C SER A 66 2.78 -16.67 4.12
N ILE A 67 1.45 -16.71 4.03
CA ILE A 67 0.66 -15.86 3.13
C ILE A 67 0.77 -14.40 3.59
N GLY A 68 0.62 -14.15 4.88
CA GLY A 68 0.77 -12.81 5.45
C GLY A 68 2.16 -12.21 5.22
N PHE A 69 3.22 -12.98 5.45
CA PHE A 69 4.60 -12.53 5.22
C PHE A 69 4.86 -12.23 3.73
N LYS A 70 4.43 -13.10 2.81
CA LYS A 70 4.56 -12.86 1.37
C LYS A 70 3.82 -11.58 0.95
N GLY A 71 2.63 -11.35 1.49
CA GLY A 71 1.89 -10.10 1.28
C GLY A 71 2.70 -8.88 1.71
N LEU A 72 3.31 -8.90 2.90
CA LEU A 72 4.13 -7.81 3.41
C LEU A 72 5.36 -7.54 2.53
N VAL A 73 6.06 -8.60 2.09
CA VAL A 73 7.19 -8.46 1.16
C VAL A 73 6.77 -7.80 -0.15
N ASN A 74 5.67 -8.24 -0.75
CA ASN A 74 5.15 -7.62 -1.98
C ASN A 74 4.86 -6.13 -1.78
N LYS A 75 4.24 -5.74 -0.67
CA LYS A 75 3.96 -4.34 -0.34
C LYS A 75 5.23 -3.51 -0.15
N SER A 76 6.26 -4.09 0.47
CA SER A 76 7.57 -3.43 0.60
C SER A 76 8.24 -3.19 -0.76
N VAL A 77 8.08 -4.10 -1.71
CA VAL A 77 8.58 -3.93 -3.09
C VAL A 77 7.84 -2.80 -3.81
N ILE A 78 6.51 -2.68 -3.63
CA ILE A 78 5.74 -1.56 -4.20
C ILE A 78 6.28 -0.22 -3.70
N VAL A 79 6.47 -0.08 -2.39
CA VAL A 79 7.04 1.14 -1.79
C VAL A 79 8.42 1.44 -2.37
N LEU A 80 9.28 0.44 -2.49
CA LEU A 80 10.61 0.61 -3.08
C LEU A 80 10.53 1.08 -4.54
N ILE A 81 9.66 0.49 -5.35
CA ILE A 81 9.46 0.89 -6.75
C ILE A 81 9.03 2.36 -6.82
N CYS A 82 8.09 2.79 -5.98
CA CYS A 82 7.64 4.18 -5.94
C CYS A 82 8.78 5.15 -5.60
N PHE A 83 9.65 4.80 -4.65
CA PHE A 83 10.85 5.59 -4.36
C PHE A 83 11.81 5.69 -5.54
N LEU A 84 12.03 4.59 -6.27
CA LEU A 84 12.91 4.58 -7.44
C LEU A 84 12.37 5.47 -8.55
N PHE A 85 11.07 5.43 -8.83
CA PHE A 85 10.44 6.28 -9.85
C PHE A 85 10.42 7.75 -9.45
N HIS A 86 10.24 8.06 -8.15
CA HIS A 86 10.43 9.42 -7.67
C HIS A 86 11.90 9.89 -7.84
N GLY A 87 12.87 9.01 -7.62
CA GLY A 87 14.28 9.30 -7.93
C GLY A 87 14.52 9.62 -9.40
N ILE A 88 13.80 8.96 -10.33
CA ILE A 88 13.83 9.27 -11.75
C ILE A 88 13.28 10.67 -12.02
N ASP A 89 12.18 11.07 -11.37
CA ASP A 89 11.64 12.43 -11.48
C ASP A 89 12.69 13.48 -11.11
N GLN A 90 13.40 13.27 -9.99
CA GLN A 90 14.47 14.19 -9.58
C GLN A 90 15.62 14.26 -10.59
N LEU A 91 16.05 13.11 -11.14
CA LEU A 91 17.15 13.05 -12.11
C LEU A 91 16.78 13.68 -13.45
N THR A 92 15.54 13.50 -13.89
CA THR A 92 15.06 14.00 -15.19
C THR A 92 14.46 15.40 -15.10
N ARG A 93 14.33 15.95 -13.87
CA ARG A 93 13.64 17.22 -13.60
C ARG A 93 12.18 17.20 -14.08
N GLN A 94 11.56 16.04 -14.01
CA GLN A 94 10.14 15.83 -14.23
C GLN A 94 9.48 15.64 -12.85
N ASP A 95 8.16 15.82 -12.77
CA ASP A 95 7.40 15.71 -11.50
C ASP A 95 6.15 14.84 -11.65
N TRP A 96 6.01 14.16 -12.79
CA TRP A 96 4.81 13.38 -13.12
C TRP A 96 5.01 11.87 -13.19
N ILE A 97 6.25 11.37 -13.41
CA ILE A 97 6.52 9.94 -13.62
C ILE A 97 6.23 9.15 -12.33
N GLY A 98 6.78 9.60 -11.21
CA GLY A 98 6.54 9.00 -9.89
C GLY A 98 5.08 9.09 -9.49
N SER A 99 4.44 10.25 -9.72
CA SER A 99 3.00 10.43 -9.46
C SER A 99 2.14 9.46 -10.24
N PHE A 100 2.44 9.24 -11.52
CA PHE A 100 1.75 8.29 -12.37
C PHE A 100 1.89 6.86 -11.84
N VAL A 101 3.10 6.45 -11.45
CA VAL A 101 3.37 5.11 -10.91
C VAL A 101 2.68 4.91 -9.57
N ILE A 102 2.72 5.89 -8.68
CA ILE A 102 2.01 5.83 -7.38
C ILE A 102 0.51 5.70 -7.62
N ALA A 103 -0.08 6.51 -8.52
CA ALA A 103 -1.51 6.43 -8.84
C ALA A 103 -1.90 5.06 -9.40
N ALA A 104 -1.08 4.47 -10.27
CA ALA A 104 -1.30 3.14 -10.81
C ALA A 104 -1.30 2.07 -9.70
N PHE A 105 -0.38 2.14 -8.74
CA PHE A 105 -0.38 1.25 -7.58
C PHE A 105 -1.57 1.50 -6.66
N CYS A 106 -1.98 2.74 -6.41
CA CYS A 106 -3.19 3.04 -5.64
C CYS A 106 -4.44 2.39 -6.26
N ILE A 107 -4.59 2.45 -7.58
CA ILE A 107 -5.69 1.78 -8.28
C ILE A 107 -5.61 0.26 -8.10
N ASN A 108 -4.43 -0.32 -8.23
CA ASN A 108 -4.23 -1.75 -8.02
C ASN A 108 -4.58 -2.19 -6.59
N GLU A 109 -4.15 -1.43 -5.58
CA GLU A 109 -4.49 -1.70 -4.18
C GLU A 109 -6.00 -1.55 -3.94
N LEU A 110 -6.65 -0.55 -4.53
CA LEU A 110 -8.10 -0.38 -4.45
C LEU A 110 -8.85 -1.59 -5.03
N ILE A 111 -8.43 -2.09 -6.19
CA ILE A 111 -9.02 -3.30 -6.80
C ILE A 111 -8.85 -4.49 -5.84
N SER A 112 -7.67 -4.67 -5.26
CA SER A 112 -7.39 -5.75 -4.31
C SER A 112 -8.27 -5.65 -3.05
N ILE A 113 -8.47 -4.43 -2.50
CA ILE A 113 -9.38 -4.19 -1.37
C ILE A 113 -10.80 -4.64 -1.73
N LEU A 114 -11.30 -4.24 -2.89
CA LEU A 114 -12.65 -4.59 -3.35
C LEU A 114 -12.80 -6.10 -3.55
N GLU A 115 -11.78 -6.78 -4.09
CA GLU A 115 -11.75 -8.23 -4.19
C GLU A 115 -11.75 -8.91 -2.82
N ASN A 116 -11.02 -8.39 -1.84
CA ASN A 116 -10.99 -8.91 -0.49
C ASN A 116 -12.38 -8.79 0.18
N VAL A 117 -13.08 -7.66 -0.02
CA VAL A 117 -14.47 -7.47 0.42
C VAL A 117 -15.40 -8.50 -0.21
N GLU A 118 -15.27 -8.76 -1.50
CA GLU A 118 -16.08 -9.76 -2.19
C GLU A 118 -15.79 -11.17 -1.67
N ARG A 119 -14.51 -11.54 -1.52
CA ARG A 119 -14.07 -12.84 -0.96
C ARG A 119 -14.51 -13.05 0.48
N ALA A 120 -14.65 -11.99 1.27
CA ALA A 120 -15.18 -12.03 2.62
C ALA A 120 -16.71 -12.29 2.67
N GLY A 121 -17.39 -12.42 1.53
CA GLY A 121 -18.85 -12.57 1.46
C GLY A 121 -19.62 -11.25 1.63
N LEU A 122 -18.91 -10.11 1.66
CA LEU A 122 -19.49 -8.77 1.84
C LEU A 122 -19.76 -8.06 0.51
N GLY A 123 -19.68 -8.76 -0.61
CA GLY A 123 -19.87 -8.20 -1.95
C GLY A 123 -21.22 -7.50 -2.18
N ALA A 124 -22.23 -7.82 -1.39
CA ALA A 124 -23.55 -7.15 -1.46
C ALA A 124 -23.49 -5.66 -1.06
N ILE A 125 -22.48 -5.25 -0.29
CA ILE A 125 -22.26 -3.85 0.10
C ILE A 125 -21.78 -3.02 -1.09
N LEU A 126 -21.12 -3.65 -2.06
CA LEU A 126 -20.58 -2.96 -3.22
C LEU A 126 -21.70 -2.59 -4.22
N PRO A 127 -21.72 -1.35 -4.72
CA PRO A 127 -22.62 -0.95 -5.80
C PRO A 127 -22.46 -1.86 -7.03
N ALA A 128 -23.55 -2.06 -7.77
CA ALA A 128 -23.56 -2.92 -8.95
C ALA A 128 -22.49 -2.51 -10.00
N SER A 129 -22.27 -1.21 -10.17
CA SER A 129 -21.22 -0.68 -11.06
C SER A 129 -19.83 -1.14 -10.68
N ILE A 130 -19.50 -1.14 -9.40
CA ILE A 130 -18.19 -1.60 -8.89
C ILE A 130 -18.04 -3.10 -9.09
N ARG A 131 -19.06 -3.89 -8.80
CA ARG A 131 -19.04 -5.34 -9.04
C ARG A 131 -18.85 -5.69 -10.53
N ASN A 132 -19.47 -4.95 -11.43
CA ASN A 132 -19.27 -5.13 -12.87
C ASN A 132 -17.83 -4.83 -13.30
N ILE A 133 -17.20 -3.77 -12.75
CA ILE A 133 -15.80 -3.45 -13.01
C ILE A 133 -14.91 -4.60 -12.53
N LEU A 134 -15.11 -5.10 -11.31
CA LEU A 134 -14.34 -6.22 -10.78
C LEU A 134 -14.49 -7.49 -11.64
N PHE A 135 -15.70 -7.76 -12.12
CA PHE A 135 -15.95 -8.89 -13.02
C PHE A 135 -15.14 -8.76 -14.31
N ILE A 136 -15.16 -7.58 -14.95
CA ILE A 136 -14.40 -7.32 -16.18
C ILE A 136 -12.89 -7.46 -15.94
N VAL A 137 -12.35 -6.92 -14.83
CA VAL A 137 -10.94 -7.04 -14.50
C VAL A 137 -10.52 -8.49 -14.30
N LYS A 138 -11.32 -9.29 -13.59
CA LYS A 138 -11.07 -10.72 -13.39
C LYS A 138 -11.07 -11.49 -14.70
N GLU A 139 -12.06 -11.27 -15.54
CA GLU A 139 -12.17 -11.92 -16.84
C GLU A 139 -10.96 -11.62 -17.73
N GLN A 140 -10.53 -10.35 -17.80
CA GLN A 140 -9.34 -9.96 -18.55
C GLN A 140 -8.07 -10.60 -17.99
N HIS A 141 -7.96 -10.71 -16.67
CA HIS A 141 -6.81 -11.35 -16.04
C HIS A 141 -6.73 -12.84 -16.38
N GLU A 142 -7.85 -13.57 -16.32
CA GLU A 142 -7.92 -14.98 -16.69
C GLU A 142 -7.58 -15.20 -18.18
N LEU A 143 -8.10 -14.37 -19.06
CA LEU A 143 -7.79 -14.45 -20.50
C LEU A 143 -6.29 -14.22 -20.76
N THR A 144 -5.67 -13.29 -20.04
CA THR A 144 -4.24 -13.00 -20.15
C THR A 144 -3.39 -14.18 -19.68
N ILE A 145 -3.77 -14.84 -18.58
CA ILE A 145 -3.07 -16.04 -18.07
C ILE A 145 -3.18 -17.18 -19.11
N LYS A 146 -4.39 -17.49 -19.59
CA LYS A 146 -4.61 -18.55 -20.59
C LYS A 146 -3.81 -18.32 -21.87
N LYS A 147 -3.71 -17.05 -22.32
CA LYS A 147 -2.90 -16.70 -23.48
C LYS A 147 -1.42 -16.99 -23.25
N ARG A 148 -0.87 -16.60 -22.10
CA ARG A 148 0.55 -16.88 -21.75
C ARG A 148 0.84 -18.37 -21.65
N GLU A 149 -0.07 -19.15 -21.07
CA GLU A 149 0.09 -20.60 -20.97
C GLU A 149 -0.01 -21.31 -22.34
N GLY A 150 -0.76 -20.74 -23.29
CA GLY A 150 -0.84 -21.22 -24.67
C GLY A 150 0.37 -20.86 -25.53
N GLU A 151 1.10 -19.79 -25.21
CA GLU A 151 2.32 -19.36 -25.92
C GLU A 151 3.59 -20.10 -25.45
N VAL A 152 3.55 -20.79 -24.30
CA VAL A 152 4.69 -21.54 -23.71
C VAL A 152 4.70 -23.02 -24.17
N LYS A 153 3.69 -23.47 -24.92
CA LYS A 153 3.65 -24.79 -25.54
C LYS A 153 4.05 -24.72 -27.02
#